data_969ab4c934b6ecba468d9d4e1f1a3a51
#
_entry.id   969ab4c934b6ecba468d9d4e1f1a3a51
#
_cell.length_a   1.000
_cell.length_b   1.000
_cell.length_c   1.000
_cell.angle_alpha   90.00
_cell.angle_beta   90.00
_cell.angle_gamma   90.00
#
_symmetry.space_group_name_H-M   'P 1'
#
loop_
_entity.id
_entity.type
_entity.pdbx_description
1 polymer ?
#
loop_
_entity_poly.entity_id
_entity_poly.type
_entity_poly.pdbx_seq_one_letter_code
_entity_poly.pdbx_strand_id
1 'polypeptide(L)'
;MKSQVAQHTNGYQTLANNGVYHQKHVISKIEAADGRVVYEYQDKPVQVYSKATATIMQGLLREVLSSRVTTTFKSNLTSLNPTLANADWIGKTGTTNQDENMWLMLSTPRLTLGGWIGHDDNHSLSRRAGYSNNSNYMAHLVNAIQQASPSIWGNERFALDPSVVKSEVLKSTGQKPGKVSVEGKEVEVTGSTVTSYWANKSGAPATSYRFAIGGSDADYQNAWSSIVGSLPTPSSSSSSSSSSSDSSNSSTTRPSSSRARR
;
A
#
# COMPACT_ATOMS: atom_id res chain seq x y z
N MET A 1 -26.56 -5.64 4.05
CA MET A 1 -26.65 -4.27 4.60
C MET A 1 -26.70 -3.32 3.42
N LYS A 2 -27.74 -2.47 3.32
CA LYS A 2 -27.82 -1.44 2.27
C LYS A 2 -27.15 -0.18 2.80
N SER A 3 -26.17 0.37 2.07
CA SER A 3 -25.49 1.62 2.43
C SER A 3 -25.77 2.68 1.36
N GLN A 4 -26.02 3.90 1.80
CA GLN A 4 -26.13 5.04 0.88
C GLN A 4 -24.72 5.51 0.49
N VAL A 5 -24.56 6.00 -0.76
CA VAL A 5 -23.28 6.51 -1.27
C VAL A 5 -22.68 7.55 -0.32
N ALA A 6 -23.48 8.51 0.13
CA ALA A 6 -23.02 9.56 1.05
C ALA A 6 -22.56 9.03 2.42
N GLN A 7 -23.21 7.99 2.96
CA GLN A 7 -22.80 7.37 4.23
C GLN A 7 -21.47 6.61 4.06
N HIS A 8 -21.35 5.88 2.95
CA HIS A 8 -20.14 5.12 2.64
C HIS A 8 -18.94 6.06 2.44
N THR A 9 -19.15 7.14 1.68
CA THR A 9 -18.13 8.19 1.47
C THR A 9 -17.70 8.82 2.79
N ASN A 10 -18.64 9.10 3.71
CA ASN A 10 -18.33 9.66 5.02
C ASN A 10 -17.52 8.69 5.91
N GLY A 11 -17.74 7.39 5.78
CA GLY A 11 -16.90 6.37 6.42
C GLY A 11 -15.44 6.43 5.96
N TYR A 12 -15.21 6.59 4.65
CA TYR A 12 -13.85 6.76 4.11
C TYR A 12 -13.24 8.11 4.48
N GLN A 13 -14.05 9.17 4.53
CA GLN A 13 -13.60 10.47 5.03
C GLN A 13 -13.07 10.36 6.47
N THR A 14 -13.71 9.57 7.33
CA THR A 14 -13.23 9.33 8.69
C THR A 14 -11.81 8.73 8.71
N LEU A 15 -11.51 7.78 7.83
CA LEU A 15 -10.16 7.21 7.70
C LEU A 15 -9.16 8.25 7.15
N ALA A 16 -9.55 9.02 6.15
CA ALA A 16 -8.73 10.09 5.56
C ALA A 16 -8.45 11.20 6.58
N ASN A 17 -9.37 11.47 7.49
CA ASN A 17 -9.28 12.47 8.54
C ASN A 17 -8.73 11.91 9.87
N ASN A 18 -7.71 11.06 9.81
CA ASN A 18 -7.02 10.52 10.99
C ASN A 18 -7.94 9.84 12.02
N GLY A 19 -9.02 9.24 11.56
CA GLY A 19 -9.98 8.53 12.39
C GLY A 19 -11.05 9.40 13.04
N VAL A 20 -11.11 10.70 12.71
CA VAL A 20 -12.12 11.62 13.21
C VAL A 20 -13.33 11.64 12.29
N TYR A 21 -14.47 11.23 12.82
CA TYR A 21 -15.76 11.31 12.15
C TYR A 21 -16.37 12.69 12.32
N HIS A 22 -16.89 13.25 11.24
CA HIS A 22 -17.73 14.44 11.20
C HIS A 22 -19.10 14.05 10.65
N GLN A 23 -20.16 14.51 11.26
CA GLN A 23 -21.50 14.27 10.75
C GLN A 23 -21.68 14.98 9.39
N LYS A 24 -22.12 14.22 8.38
CA LYS A 24 -22.42 14.80 7.08
C LYS A 24 -23.56 15.82 7.17
N HIS A 25 -23.45 16.93 6.50
CA HIS A 25 -24.48 17.96 6.36
C HIS A 25 -24.42 18.56 4.96
N VAL A 26 -25.48 19.19 4.53
CA VAL A 26 -25.59 19.87 3.22
C VAL A 26 -25.91 21.35 3.39
N ILE A 27 -26.39 21.76 4.56
CA ILE A 27 -26.67 23.14 4.90
C ILE A 27 -25.74 23.54 6.03
N SER A 28 -24.83 24.45 5.77
CA SER A 28 -23.89 24.94 6.77
C SER A 28 -24.47 26.15 7.55
N LYS A 29 -25.21 27.01 6.85
CA LYS A 29 -25.77 28.24 7.45
C LYS A 29 -27.03 28.66 6.74
N ILE A 30 -27.99 29.22 7.46
CA ILE A 30 -29.17 29.90 6.94
C ILE A 30 -29.20 31.30 7.54
N GLU A 31 -29.26 32.31 6.70
CA GLU A 31 -29.40 33.69 7.10
C GLU A 31 -30.74 34.28 6.62
N ALA A 32 -31.38 35.05 7.45
CA ALA A 32 -32.53 35.85 7.06
C ALA A 32 -32.09 37.04 6.20
N ALA A 33 -33.04 37.70 5.52
CA ALA A 33 -32.76 38.86 4.66
C ALA A 33 -32.15 40.06 5.39
N ASP A 34 -32.35 40.15 6.72
CA ASP A 34 -31.78 41.16 7.61
C ASP A 34 -30.34 40.81 8.08
N GLY A 35 -29.76 39.73 7.61
CA GLY A 35 -28.42 39.24 7.99
C GLY A 35 -28.39 38.41 9.27
N ARG A 36 -29.54 38.23 9.94
CA ARG A 36 -29.61 37.38 11.16
C ARG A 36 -29.42 35.92 10.85
N VAL A 37 -28.51 35.27 11.57
CA VAL A 37 -28.29 33.81 11.46
C VAL A 37 -29.48 33.09 12.06
N VAL A 38 -30.19 32.32 11.24
CA VAL A 38 -31.34 31.47 11.62
C VAL A 38 -30.89 30.09 12.01
N TYR A 39 -29.90 29.57 11.30
CA TYR A 39 -29.30 28.26 11.55
C TYR A 39 -27.83 28.30 11.20
N GLU A 40 -27.03 27.65 12.00
CA GLU A 40 -25.62 27.35 11.70
C GLU A 40 -25.30 25.93 12.17
N TYR A 41 -24.73 25.14 11.26
CA TYR A 41 -24.32 23.78 11.60
C TYR A 41 -23.21 23.82 12.66
N GLN A 42 -23.44 23.09 13.75
CA GLN A 42 -22.45 22.91 14.81
C GLN A 42 -21.81 21.55 14.66
N ASP A 43 -20.55 21.52 14.24
CA ASP A 43 -19.80 20.28 14.12
C ASP A 43 -19.50 19.68 15.50
N LYS A 44 -19.66 18.35 15.60
CA LYS A 44 -19.38 17.55 16.80
C LYS A 44 -18.49 16.38 16.41
N PRO A 45 -17.17 16.62 16.23
CA PRO A 45 -16.25 15.59 15.80
C PRO A 45 -16.12 14.48 16.83
N VAL A 46 -16.03 13.23 16.37
CA VAL A 46 -15.84 12.06 17.21
C VAL A 46 -14.63 11.25 16.71
N GLN A 47 -13.68 10.99 17.62
CA GLN A 47 -12.57 10.07 17.31
C GLN A 47 -13.07 8.64 17.32
N VAL A 48 -13.25 8.03 16.14
CA VAL A 48 -13.77 6.67 15.95
C VAL A 48 -12.63 5.65 15.92
N TYR A 49 -11.53 5.98 15.23
CA TYR A 49 -10.32 5.17 15.16
C TYR A 49 -9.15 5.94 15.75
N SER A 50 -8.18 5.25 16.34
CA SER A 50 -6.95 5.91 16.73
C SER A 50 -6.22 6.48 15.50
N LYS A 51 -5.44 7.56 15.67
CA LYS A 51 -4.63 8.12 14.59
C LYS A 51 -3.68 7.08 14.00
N ALA A 52 -3.08 6.25 14.84
CA ALA A 52 -2.22 5.15 14.41
C ALA A 52 -2.96 4.16 13.50
N THR A 53 -4.18 3.74 13.89
CA THR A 53 -5.03 2.86 13.07
C THR A 53 -5.37 3.49 11.72
N ALA A 54 -5.78 4.76 11.72
CA ALA A 54 -6.09 5.50 10.51
C ALA A 54 -4.86 5.61 9.58
N THR A 55 -3.69 5.92 10.14
CA THR A 55 -2.43 6.01 9.39
C THR A 55 -2.05 4.68 8.73
N ILE A 56 -2.16 3.56 9.46
CA ILE A 56 -1.89 2.23 8.90
C ILE A 56 -2.86 1.92 7.77
N MET A 57 -4.15 2.20 7.98
CA MET A 57 -5.17 1.99 6.94
C MET A 57 -4.93 2.88 5.71
N GLN A 58 -4.54 4.15 5.89
CA GLN A 58 -4.16 5.04 4.78
C GLN A 58 -2.99 4.45 3.97
N GLY A 59 -2.01 3.84 4.63
CA GLY A 59 -0.92 3.11 3.99
C GLY A 59 -1.42 1.98 3.09
N LEU A 60 -2.30 1.12 3.63
CA LEU A 60 -2.90 0.00 2.87
C LEU A 60 -3.77 0.49 1.71
N LEU A 61 -4.56 1.54 1.91
CA LEU A 61 -5.43 2.11 0.87
C LEU A 61 -4.63 2.80 -0.25
N ARG A 62 -3.42 3.27 0.04
CA ARG A 62 -2.52 3.83 -0.98
C ARG A 62 -2.05 2.74 -1.94
N GLU A 63 -1.75 1.55 -1.44
CA GLU A 63 -1.32 0.42 -2.26
C GLU A 63 -2.41 -0.07 -3.23
N VAL A 64 -3.68 0.03 -2.86
CA VAL A 64 -4.79 -0.32 -3.76
C VAL A 64 -4.77 0.52 -5.04
N LEU A 65 -4.46 1.81 -4.93
CA LEU A 65 -4.42 2.71 -6.09
C LEU A 65 -3.10 2.62 -6.87
N SER A 66 -2.03 2.09 -6.29
CA SER A 66 -0.77 1.83 -6.98
C SER A 66 -0.86 0.61 -7.90
N SER A 67 -1.76 -0.31 -7.62
CA SER A 67 -1.97 -1.55 -8.36
C SER A 67 -2.87 -1.35 -9.58
N ARG A 68 -2.33 -1.56 -10.78
CA ARG A 68 -3.11 -1.56 -12.03
C ARG A 68 -4.11 -2.71 -12.14
N VAL A 69 -4.02 -3.70 -11.26
CA VAL A 69 -4.92 -4.86 -11.25
C VAL A 69 -6.26 -4.50 -10.63
N THR A 70 -6.27 -3.60 -9.65
CA THR A 70 -7.48 -3.24 -8.90
C THR A 70 -8.26 -2.09 -9.53
N THR A 71 -7.59 -1.14 -10.18
CA THR A 71 -8.21 0.05 -10.78
C THR A 71 -7.31 0.70 -11.82
N THR A 72 -7.91 1.34 -12.82
CA THR A 72 -7.21 2.18 -13.81
C THR A 72 -7.27 3.67 -13.47
N PHE A 73 -7.80 4.04 -12.31
CA PHE A 73 -8.00 5.44 -11.92
C PHE A 73 -6.73 6.28 -12.07
N LYS A 74 -5.64 5.81 -11.47
CA LYS A 74 -4.38 6.59 -11.45
C LYS A 74 -3.77 6.74 -12.85
N SER A 75 -3.84 5.71 -13.69
CA SER A 75 -3.37 5.80 -15.07
C SER A 75 -4.23 6.74 -15.93
N ASN A 76 -5.56 6.67 -15.77
CA ASN A 76 -6.48 7.58 -16.45
C ASN A 76 -6.24 9.03 -16.01
N LEU A 77 -6.09 9.27 -14.71
CA LEU A 77 -5.82 10.61 -14.20
C LEU A 77 -4.45 11.12 -14.65
N THR A 78 -3.43 10.27 -14.76
CA THR A 78 -2.12 10.65 -15.29
C THR A 78 -2.22 11.15 -16.73
N SER A 79 -3.06 10.52 -17.55
CA SER A 79 -3.29 10.96 -18.93
C SER A 79 -4.01 12.29 -19.03
N LEU A 80 -4.85 12.64 -18.05
CA LEU A 80 -5.61 13.89 -18.00
C LEU A 80 -4.83 15.02 -17.32
N ASN A 81 -4.20 14.72 -16.18
CA ASN A 81 -3.53 15.69 -15.34
C ASN A 81 -2.43 14.99 -14.48
N PRO A 82 -1.18 14.93 -14.99
CA PRO A 82 -0.08 14.26 -14.29
C PRO A 82 0.21 14.84 -12.90
N THR A 83 0.07 16.15 -12.72
CA THR A 83 0.29 16.82 -11.44
C THR A 83 -0.71 16.34 -10.40
N LEU A 84 -1.99 16.30 -10.77
CA LEU A 84 -3.06 15.84 -9.88
C LEU A 84 -2.95 14.33 -9.59
N ALA A 85 -2.49 13.53 -10.56
CA ALA A 85 -2.24 12.11 -10.37
C ALA A 85 -1.12 11.82 -9.36
N ASN A 86 -0.20 12.77 -9.15
CA ASN A 86 0.89 12.68 -8.17
C ASN A 86 0.51 13.15 -6.76
N ALA A 87 -0.71 13.65 -6.54
CA ALA A 87 -1.23 13.91 -5.20
C ALA A 87 -1.24 12.62 -4.35
N ASP A 88 -1.32 12.77 -3.04
CA ASP A 88 -1.34 11.62 -2.13
C ASP A 88 -2.74 11.00 -2.08
N TRP A 89 -3.00 10.12 -3.04
CA TRP A 89 -4.26 9.41 -3.18
C TRP A 89 -4.28 8.13 -2.38
N ILE A 90 -5.37 7.94 -1.65
CA ILE A 90 -5.77 6.66 -1.06
C ILE A 90 -7.13 6.26 -1.61
N GLY A 91 -7.44 4.98 -1.68
CA GLY A 91 -8.74 4.54 -2.16
C GLY A 91 -8.98 3.06 -2.08
N LYS A 92 -10.21 2.67 -2.41
CA LYS A 92 -10.65 1.28 -2.40
C LYS A 92 -11.71 1.05 -3.46
N THR A 93 -11.56 -0.04 -4.20
CA THR A 93 -12.60 -0.57 -5.10
C THR A 93 -13.52 -1.52 -4.36
N GLY A 94 -14.75 -1.63 -4.80
CA GLY A 94 -15.71 -2.63 -4.35
C GLY A 94 -16.48 -3.19 -5.54
N THR A 95 -16.70 -4.51 -5.55
CA THR A 95 -17.50 -5.19 -6.57
C THR A 95 -18.27 -6.30 -5.85
N THR A 96 -19.59 -6.35 -6.04
CA THR A 96 -20.39 -7.46 -5.52
C THR A 96 -20.19 -8.73 -6.33
N ASN A 97 -20.52 -9.88 -5.75
CA ASN A 97 -20.24 -11.21 -6.35
C ASN A 97 -20.83 -11.42 -7.75
N GLN A 98 -21.91 -10.73 -8.07
CA GLN A 98 -22.61 -10.81 -9.37
C GLN A 98 -22.38 -9.56 -10.24
N ASP A 99 -21.36 -8.77 -9.93
CA ASP A 99 -21.07 -7.52 -10.62
C ASP A 99 -22.26 -6.51 -10.64
N GLU A 100 -23.15 -6.57 -9.65
CA GLU A 100 -24.35 -5.72 -9.56
C GLU A 100 -24.01 -4.30 -9.12
N ASN A 101 -23.03 -4.17 -8.20
CA ASN A 101 -22.65 -2.91 -7.60
C ASN A 101 -21.14 -2.76 -7.63
N MET A 102 -20.69 -1.66 -8.18
CA MET A 102 -19.28 -1.36 -8.31
C MET A 102 -18.96 0.00 -7.69
N TRP A 103 -17.97 0.02 -6.81
CA TRP A 103 -17.58 1.18 -6.02
C TRP A 103 -16.14 1.57 -6.28
N LEU A 104 -15.90 2.88 -6.23
CA LEU A 104 -14.55 3.43 -6.13
C LEU A 104 -14.57 4.58 -5.12
N MET A 105 -13.91 4.36 -3.99
CA MET A 105 -13.71 5.38 -2.96
C MET A 105 -12.32 5.97 -3.14
N LEU A 106 -12.22 7.29 -3.11
CA LEU A 106 -10.98 8.04 -3.30
C LEU A 106 -10.87 9.12 -2.23
N SER A 107 -9.68 9.30 -1.70
CA SER A 107 -9.41 10.42 -0.79
C SER A 107 -8.02 10.99 -1.01
N THR A 108 -7.90 12.28 -0.81
CA THR A 108 -6.68 13.01 -0.52
C THR A 108 -6.79 13.59 0.89
N PRO A 109 -5.77 14.24 1.46
CA PRO A 109 -5.90 14.92 2.75
C PRO A 109 -7.03 15.98 2.80
N ARG A 110 -7.49 16.47 1.65
CA ARG A 110 -8.47 17.56 1.56
C ARG A 110 -9.85 17.16 1.05
N LEU A 111 -9.96 16.05 0.32
CA LEU A 111 -11.20 15.70 -0.35
C LEU A 111 -11.41 14.17 -0.33
N THR A 112 -12.64 13.76 -0.06
CA THR A 112 -13.09 12.39 -0.19
C THR A 112 -14.24 12.30 -1.18
N LEU A 113 -14.14 11.36 -2.10
CA LEU A 113 -15.11 11.11 -3.16
C LEU A 113 -15.56 9.65 -3.14
N GLY A 114 -16.84 9.42 -3.37
CA GLY A 114 -17.41 8.08 -3.55
C GLY A 114 -18.07 7.96 -4.90
N GLY A 115 -17.58 7.03 -5.74
CA GLY A 115 -18.19 6.67 -7.01
C GLY A 115 -18.90 5.33 -6.91
N TRP A 116 -20.14 5.27 -7.39
CA TRP A 116 -20.93 4.05 -7.48
C TRP A 116 -21.52 3.91 -8.87
N ILE A 117 -21.49 2.69 -9.39
CA ILE A 117 -22.19 2.29 -10.61
C ILE A 117 -23.00 1.04 -10.29
N GLY A 118 -24.25 1.03 -10.68
CA GLY A 118 -25.17 -0.08 -10.49
C GLY A 118 -26.49 0.20 -11.18
N HIS A 119 -27.35 -0.81 -11.22
CA HIS A 119 -28.75 -0.71 -11.65
C HIS A 119 -29.66 -0.68 -10.44
N ASP A 120 -30.77 0.06 -10.54
CA ASP A 120 -31.72 0.19 -9.42
C ASP A 120 -32.40 -1.13 -9.06
N ASP A 121 -32.53 -2.02 -10.04
CA ASP A 121 -33.09 -3.38 -9.89
C ASP A 121 -32.03 -4.44 -9.58
N ASN A 122 -30.78 -4.04 -9.35
CA ASN A 122 -29.64 -4.90 -9.02
C ASN A 122 -29.29 -5.96 -10.09
N HIS A 123 -29.62 -5.77 -11.35
CA HIS A 123 -29.09 -6.70 -12.33
C HIS A 123 -27.60 -6.44 -12.62
N SER A 124 -26.91 -7.47 -13.10
CA SER A 124 -25.46 -7.47 -13.26
C SER A 124 -24.98 -6.44 -14.28
N LEU A 125 -23.90 -5.76 -13.97
CA LEU A 125 -23.14 -4.91 -14.87
C LEU A 125 -22.12 -5.74 -15.65
N SER A 126 -21.62 -5.21 -16.75
CA SER A 126 -20.44 -5.80 -17.37
C SER A 126 -19.22 -5.65 -16.47
N ARG A 127 -18.30 -6.63 -16.47
CA ARG A 127 -17.03 -6.56 -15.71
C ARG A 127 -16.22 -5.29 -15.97
N ARG A 128 -16.34 -4.72 -17.17
CA ARG A 128 -15.67 -3.47 -17.53
C ARG A 128 -16.24 -2.25 -16.81
N ALA A 129 -17.49 -2.29 -16.38
CA ALA A 129 -18.15 -1.14 -15.78
C ALA A 129 -17.43 -0.65 -14.52
N GLY A 130 -17.05 -1.55 -13.59
CA GLY A 130 -16.36 -1.15 -12.37
C GLY A 130 -14.88 -0.84 -12.57
N TYR A 131 -14.17 -1.72 -13.27
CA TYR A 131 -12.73 -1.59 -13.44
C TYR A 131 -12.35 -0.40 -14.34
N SER A 132 -13.00 -0.26 -15.49
CA SER A 132 -12.69 0.77 -16.48
C SER A 132 -13.56 2.00 -16.33
N ASN A 133 -14.89 1.82 -16.40
CA ASN A 133 -15.81 2.95 -16.55
C ASN A 133 -15.89 3.80 -15.29
N ASN A 134 -16.01 3.16 -14.10
CA ASN A 134 -16.01 3.89 -12.83
C ASN A 134 -14.67 4.60 -12.60
N SER A 135 -13.56 3.92 -12.88
CA SER A 135 -12.22 4.51 -12.78
C SER A 135 -12.02 5.69 -13.72
N ASN A 136 -12.50 5.58 -14.96
CA ASN A 136 -12.42 6.64 -15.95
C ASN A 136 -13.30 7.82 -15.57
N TYR A 137 -14.57 7.55 -15.20
CA TYR A 137 -15.50 8.58 -14.74
C TYR A 137 -14.93 9.36 -13.56
N MET A 138 -14.41 8.67 -12.55
CA MET A 138 -13.85 9.31 -11.35
C MET A 138 -12.60 10.13 -11.68
N ALA A 139 -11.76 9.70 -12.64
CA ALA A 139 -10.60 10.48 -13.08
C ALA A 139 -11.02 11.80 -13.78
N HIS A 140 -12.02 11.75 -14.64
CA HIS A 140 -12.58 12.95 -15.27
C HIS A 140 -13.26 13.88 -14.26
N LEU A 141 -14.04 13.34 -13.32
CA LEU A 141 -14.68 14.11 -12.25
C LEU A 141 -13.65 14.85 -11.40
N VAL A 142 -12.62 14.15 -10.95
CA VAL A 142 -11.52 14.72 -10.17
C VAL A 142 -10.82 15.85 -10.93
N ASN A 143 -10.53 15.65 -12.20
CA ASN A 143 -9.92 16.68 -13.05
C ASN A 143 -10.84 17.88 -13.23
N ALA A 144 -12.15 17.67 -13.44
CA ALA A 144 -13.12 18.75 -13.57
C ALA A 144 -13.26 19.55 -12.25
N ILE A 145 -13.30 18.90 -11.11
CA ILE A 145 -13.30 19.55 -9.79
C ILE A 145 -12.05 20.42 -9.61
N GLN A 146 -10.88 19.90 -10.00
CA GLN A 146 -9.63 20.65 -9.90
C GLN A 146 -9.66 21.90 -10.81
N GLN A 147 -10.20 21.81 -12.00
CA GLN A 147 -10.34 22.94 -12.90
C GLN A 147 -11.31 24.00 -12.37
N ALA A 148 -12.44 23.57 -11.80
CA ALA A 148 -13.44 24.46 -11.23
C ALA A 148 -13.02 25.09 -9.90
N SER A 149 -12.24 24.39 -9.11
CA SER A 149 -11.85 24.80 -7.76
C SER A 149 -10.42 24.36 -7.42
N PRO A 150 -9.39 25.00 -8.01
CA PRO A 150 -7.99 24.59 -7.82
C PRO A 150 -7.52 24.62 -6.36
N SER A 151 -8.11 25.49 -5.54
CA SER A 151 -7.77 25.64 -4.11
C SER A 151 -8.18 24.46 -3.24
N ILE A 152 -9.07 23.57 -3.71
CA ILE A 152 -9.43 22.32 -3.00
C ILE A 152 -8.24 21.35 -2.98
N TRP A 153 -7.38 21.42 -3.99
CA TRP A 153 -6.26 20.54 -4.17
C TRP A 153 -4.99 21.19 -3.63
N GLY A 154 -4.47 20.66 -2.55
CA GLY A 154 -3.18 21.04 -2.01
C GLY A 154 -2.12 19.98 -2.34
N ASN A 155 -0.87 20.30 -2.00
CA ASN A 155 0.26 19.37 -2.08
C ASN A 155 0.46 18.58 -0.79
N GLU A 156 -0.50 18.64 0.12
CA GLU A 156 -0.43 17.96 1.40
C GLU A 156 -0.37 16.43 1.21
N ARG A 157 0.37 15.81 2.11
CA ARG A 157 0.46 14.36 2.24
C ARG A 157 -0.22 13.93 3.53
N PHE A 158 -0.78 12.73 3.53
CA PHE A 158 -1.23 12.12 4.78
C PHE A 158 -0.04 11.98 5.73
N ALA A 159 -0.16 12.60 6.90
CA ALA A 159 0.89 12.58 7.91
C ALA A 159 0.98 11.20 8.56
N LEU A 160 2.20 10.69 8.70
CA LEU A 160 2.44 9.49 9.48
C LEU A 160 2.30 9.83 10.96
N ASP A 161 1.46 9.10 11.70
CA ASP A 161 1.39 9.23 13.15
C ASP A 161 2.74 8.86 13.79
N PRO A 162 3.25 9.64 14.75
CA PRO A 162 4.55 9.37 15.37
C PRO A 162 4.67 8.02 16.08
N SER A 163 3.55 7.39 16.46
CA SER A 163 3.53 6.05 17.05
C SER A 163 3.64 4.91 16.01
N VAL A 164 3.52 5.24 14.71
CA VAL A 164 3.60 4.27 13.63
C VAL A 164 5.00 4.28 13.01
N VAL A 165 5.61 3.13 12.96
CA VAL A 165 6.92 2.91 12.33
C VAL A 165 6.77 2.16 11.03
N LYS A 166 7.66 2.44 10.07
CA LYS A 166 7.79 1.69 8.83
C LYS A 166 8.84 0.60 9.01
N SER A 167 8.54 -0.59 8.56
CA SER A 167 9.48 -1.71 8.54
C SER A 167 9.49 -2.34 7.16
N GLU A 168 10.67 -2.66 6.67
CA GLU A 168 10.83 -3.51 5.51
C GLU A 168 10.58 -4.96 5.91
N VAL A 169 9.69 -5.64 5.18
CA VAL A 169 9.31 -7.03 5.47
C VAL A 169 9.34 -7.87 4.21
N LEU A 170 9.60 -9.16 4.38
CA LEU A 170 9.47 -10.15 3.31
C LEU A 170 8.01 -10.27 2.91
N LYS A 171 7.71 -10.21 1.62
CA LYS A 171 6.34 -10.38 1.09
C LYS A 171 5.74 -11.75 1.44
N SER A 172 6.58 -12.75 1.58
CA SER A 172 6.17 -14.13 1.87
C SER A 172 5.75 -14.35 3.32
N THR A 173 6.39 -13.68 4.28
CA THR A 173 6.21 -13.96 5.72
C THR A 173 5.73 -12.78 6.54
N GLY A 174 5.86 -11.55 6.03
CA GLY A 174 5.58 -10.32 6.78
C GLY A 174 6.60 -10.04 7.90
N GLN A 175 7.71 -10.77 7.96
CA GLN A 175 8.79 -10.62 8.93
C GLN A 175 9.97 -9.86 8.31
N LYS A 176 10.83 -9.28 9.13
CA LYS A 176 12.08 -8.67 8.65
C LYS A 176 12.96 -9.75 8.00
N PRO A 177 13.66 -9.44 6.90
CA PRO A 177 14.70 -10.34 6.40
C PRO A 177 15.80 -10.52 7.45
N GLY A 178 16.45 -11.68 7.45
CA GLY A 178 17.50 -11.96 8.43
C GLY A 178 17.89 -13.43 8.48
N LYS A 179 18.58 -13.81 9.54
CA LYS A 179 19.04 -15.20 9.75
C LYS A 179 18.19 -15.89 10.79
N VAL A 180 17.94 -17.17 10.61
CA VAL A 180 17.28 -18.07 11.56
C VAL A 180 18.15 -19.30 11.81
N SER A 181 18.14 -19.80 13.04
CA SER A 181 18.78 -21.06 13.34
C SER A 181 17.75 -22.20 13.26
N VAL A 182 18.02 -23.19 12.42
CA VAL A 182 17.19 -24.39 12.26
C VAL A 182 18.12 -25.59 12.47
N GLU A 183 17.85 -26.42 13.45
CA GLU A 183 18.67 -27.60 13.77
C GLU A 183 20.17 -27.31 13.92
N GLY A 184 20.49 -26.15 14.57
CA GLY A 184 21.87 -25.72 14.79
C GLY A 184 22.57 -25.12 13.55
N LYS A 185 21.91 -25.03 12.42
CA LYS A 185 22.43 -24.38 11.20
C LYS A 185 21.80 -22.99 11.00
N GLU A 186 22.63 -22.01 10.65
CA GLU A 186 22.13 -20.70 10.26
C GLU A 186 21.63 -20.73 8.81
N VAL A 187 20.38 -20.29 8.61
CA VAL A 187 19.76 -20.12 7.30
C VAL A 187 19.45 -18.67 7.11
N GLU A 188 19.89 -18.08 6.01
CA GLU A 188 19.54 -16.72 5.63
C GLU A 188 18.18 -16.70 4.93
N VAL A 189 17.22 -15.97 5.50
CA VAL A 189 15.87 -15.81 4.97
C VAL A 189 15.80 -14.47 4.26
N THR A 190 15.85 -14.53 2.93
CA THR A 190 15.81 -13.39 2.04
C THR A 190 14.68 -13.53 1.02
N GLY A 191 14.37 -12.45 0.30
CA GLY A 191 13.33 -12.47 -0.74
C GLY A 191 12.86 -11.07 -1.09
N SER A 192 11.83 -11.01 -1.91
CA SER A 192 11.19 -9.73 -2.25
C SER A 192 10.60 -9.08 -1.01
N THR A 193 10.89 -7.81 -0.81
CA THR A 193 10.43 -7.03 0.33
C THR A 193 9.36 -6.00 -0.04
N VAL A 194 8.68 -5.49 0.99
CA VAL A 194 7.73 -4.39 0.91
C VAL A 194 7.78 -3.61 2.22
N THR A 195 7.55 -2.31 2.14
CA THR A 195 7.40 -1.47 3.34
C THR A 195 6.04 -1.72 3.98
N SER A 196 6.03 -2.07 5.25
CA SER A 196 4.82 -2.24 6.05
C SER A 196 4.78 -1.25 7.22
N TYR A 197 3.58 -0.99 7.76
CA TYR A 197 3.32 -0.01 8.81
C TYR A 197 2.91 -0.72 10.10
N TRP A 198 3.52 -0.33 11.22
CA TRP A 198 3.34 -1.00 12.50
C TRP A 198 3.10 0.02 13.62
N ALA A 199 2.05 -0.19 14.41
CA ALA A 199 1.78 0.60 15.63
C ALA A 199 2.68 0.18 16.81
N ASN A 200 3.62 -0.70 16.59
CA ASN A 200 4.62 -1.14 17.56
C ASN A 200 5.96 -0.46 17.24
N LYS A 201 6.57 0.18 18.22
CA LYS A 201 7.86 0.87 18.08
C LYS A 201 8.99 -0.04 17.58
N SER A 202 8.94 -1.33 17.85
CA SER A 202 9.89 -2.32 17.32
C SER A 202 9.70 -2.60 15.82
N GLY A 203 8.57 -2.18 15.24
CA GLY A 203 8.19 -2.45 13.86
C GLY A 203 7.80 -3.90 13.62
N ALA A 204 8.15 -4.43 12.45
CA ALA A 204 7.87 -5.81 12.09
C ALA A 204 8.65 -6.80 12.99
N PRO A 205 8.12 -8.00 13.23
CA PRO A 205 8.83 -9.04 13.95
C PRO A 205 10.09 -9.45 13.20
N ALA A 206 11.10 -9.86 13.96
CA ALA A 206 12.30 -10.46 13.40
C ALA A 206 11.95 -11.74 12.64
N THR A 207 12.81 -12.10 11.68
CA THR A 207 12.63 -13.36 10.96
C THR A 207 12.65 -14.54 11.90
N SER A 208 11.83 -15.54 11.60
CA SER A 208 11.79 -16.80 12.36
C SER A 208 11.55 -17.96 11.38
N TYR A 209 11.83 -19.18 11.82
CA TYR A 209 11.50 -20.37 11.04
C TYR A 209 9.98 -20.63 10.95
N ARG A 210 9.17 -19.92 11.76
CA ARG A 210 7.72 -20.03 11.76
C ARG A 210 7.14 -19.09 10.69
N PHE A 211 6.43 -19.67 9.74
CA PHE A 211 5.70 -18.91 8.72
C PHE A 211 4.35 -18.43 9.27
N ALA A 212 3.88 -17.30 8.80
CA ALA A 212 2.65 -16.67 9.30
C ALA A 212 1.34 -17.45 9.03
N ILE A 213 1.37 -18.62 8.41
CA ILE A 213 0.17 -19.32 7.88
C ILE A 213 -0.39 -20.37 8.85
N GLY A 214 0.07 -20.44 10.09
CA GLY A 214 -0.39 -21.46 11.03
C GLY A 214 0.25 -22.84 10.75
N GLY A 215 0.30 -23.68 11.76
CA GLY A 215 0.91 -25.00 11.74
C GLY A 215 1.51 -25.33 13.09
N SER A 216 1.81 -26.59 13.34
CA SER A 216 2.56 -27.02 14.51
C SER A 216 4.06 -26.77 14.31
N ASP A 217 4.84 -26.71 15.41
CA ASP A 217 6.30 -26.59 15.31
C ASP A 217 6.92 -27.73 14.49
N ALA A 218 6.35 -28.92 14.57
CA ALA A 218 6.78 -30.06 13.77
C ALA A 218 6.57 -29.87 12.26
N ASP A 219 5.47 -29.23 11.85
CA ASP A 219 5.22 -28.93 10.44
C ASP A 219 6.26 -27.96 9.90
N TYR A 220 6.62 -26.94 10.67
CA TYR A 220 7.65 -25.97 10.29
C TYR A 220 9.04 -26.63 10.24
N GLN A 221 9.39 -27.44 11.23
CA GLN A 221 10.66 -28.17 11.23
C GLN A 221 10.77 -29.10 10.05
N ASN A 222 9.73 -29.85 9.71
CA ASN A 222 9.71 -30.74 8.56
C ASN A 222 9.85 -29.97 7.23
N ALA A 223 9.18 -28.83 7.09
CA ALA A 223 9.32 -27.99 5.91
C ALA A 223 10.76 -27.42 5.77
N TRP A 224 11.38 -27.04 6.86
CA TRP A 224 12.75 -26.53 6.86
C TRP A 224 13.80 -27.63 6.70
N SER A 225 13.60 -28.83 7.24
CA SER A 225 14.54 -29.94 7.15
C SER A 225 14.91 -30.30 5.70
N SER A 226 13.93 -30.21 4.80
CA SER A 226 14.19 -30.44 3.37
C SER A 226 15.08 -29.36 2.74
N ILE A 227 14.94 -28.11 3.18
CA ILE A 227 15.74 -26.98 2.71
C ILE A 227 17.15 -27.04 3.32
N VAL A 228 17.24 -27.27 4.65
CA VAL A 228 18.50 -27.36 5.39
C VAL A 228 19.33 -28.56 4.94
N GLY A 229 18.69 -29.68 4.60
CA GLY A 229 19.35 -30.87 4.06
C GLY A 229 19.98 -30.66 2.67
N SER A 230 19.46 -29.68 1.91
CA SER A 230 19.99 -29.33 0.58
C SER A 230 21.10 -28.27 0.61
N LEU A 231 21.37 -27.65 1.77
CA LEU A 231 22.42 -26.65 1.91
C LEU A 231 23.80 -27.32 1.95
N PRO A 232 24.81 -26.76 1.24
CA PRO A 232 26.16 -27.29 1.31
C PRO A 232 26.68 -27.23 2.75
N THR A 233 27.24 -28.33 3.22
CA THR A 233 27.93 -28.38 4.52
C THR A 233 29.12 -27.42 4.45
N PRO A 234 29.30 -26.47 5.41
CA PRO A 234 30.50 -25.67 5.42
C PRO A 234 31.71 -26.60 5.49
N SER A 235 32.51 -26.59 4.43
CA SER A 235 33.78 -27.28 4.43
C SER A 235 34.62 -26.69 5.55
N SER A 236 34.95 -27.52 6.55
CA SER A 236 35.96 -27.19 7.56
C SER A 236 37.27 -26.96 6.77
N SER A 237 37.67 -25.70 6.59
CA SER A 237 38.98 -25.36 6.12
C SER A 237 39.98 -25.75 7.21
N SER A 238 40.56 -26.97 7.08
CA SER A 238 41.77 -27.32 7.78
C SER A 238 42.88 -26.39 7.31
N SER A 239 43.31 -25.52 8.21
CA SER A 239 44.54 -24.76 8.07
C SER A 239 45.72 -25.71 8.07
N SER A 240 46.26 -26.03 6.90
CA SER A 240 47.61 -26.57 6.75
C SER A 240 48.54 -25.42 6.40
N SER A 241 49.28 -25.00 7.42
CA SER A 241 50.50 -24.22 7.25
C SER A 241 51.56 -25.07 6.55
N SER A 242 52.05 -24.63 5.40
CA SER A 242 53.36 -25.07 4.89
C SER A 242 54.06 -23.88 4.25
N SER A 243 55.25 -23.68 4.78
CA SER A 243 56.25 -22.68 4.51
C SER A 243 56.94 -22.82 3.13
N SER A 244 57.26 -21.67 2.59
CA SER A 244 58.44 -21.29 1.82
C SER A 244 58.95 -22.15 0.65
N SER A 245 59.06 -21.54 -0.55
CA SER A 245 60.39 -21.18 -1.09
C SER A 245 60.27 -20.48 -2.43
N ASP A 246 61.08 -19.48 -2.59
CA ASP A 246 61.39 -18.66 -3.75
C ASP A 246 61.72 -19.48 -5.00
N SER A 247 61.35 -18.96 -6.14
CA SER A 247 62.33 -18.64 -7.20
C SER A 247 61.69 -17.96 -8.43
N SER A 248 62.36 -16.94 -8.82
CA SER A 248 62.30 -16.09 -10.00
C SER A 248 62.19 -16.84 -11.34
N ASN A 249 61.42 -16.35 -12.31
CA ASN A 249 62.01 -15.74 -13.52
C ASN A 249 60.97 -15.30 -14.58
N SER A 250 61.08 -14.10 -14.94
CA SER A 250 61.00 -13.37 -16.21
C SER A 250 60.26 -13.95 -17.44
N SER A 251 59.57 -13.07 -18.04
CA SER A 251 59.64 -12.51 -19.38
C SER A 251 58.36 -12.56 -20.23
N THR A 252 57.94 -11.38 -20.56
CA THR A 252 57.54 -10.83 -21.87
C THR A 252 56.60 -11.62 -22.77
N THR A 253 55.45 -11.08 -23.13
CA THR A 253 55.17 -10.23 -24.29
C THR A 253 53.68 -10.06 -24.53
N ARG A 254 53.27 -8.84 -24.75
CA ARG A 254 52.06 -8.46 -25.51
C ARG A 254 52.41 -8.54 -27.01
N PRO A 255 51.52 -8.56 -28.01
CA PRO A 255 50.46 -7.55 -28.17
C PRO A 255 49.14 -7.99 -28.91
N SER A 256 48.19 -7.13 -28.78
CA SER A 256 47.35 -6.46 -29.77
C SER A 256 46.20 -7.15 -30.52
N SER A 257 45.08 -6.45 -30.45
CA SER A 257 44.12 -6.07 -31.50
C SER A 257 43.21 -7.19 -32.04
N SER A 258 41.94 -6.99 -32.30
CA SER A 258 41.12 -5.91 -32.81
C SER A 258 39.67 -6.39 -32.96
N ARG A 259 38.75 -5.47 -32.71
CA ARG A 259 37.59 -5.11 -33.57
C ARG A 259 36.76 -6.24 -34.20
N ALA A 260 35.43 -6.33 -34.10
CA ALA A 260 34.40 -5.42 -34.58
C ALA A 260 33.01 -6.08 -34.52
N ARG A 261 32.01 -5.25 -34.20
CA ARG A 261 30.66 -5.13 -34.81
C ARG A 261 29.86 -6.39 -35.20
N ARG A 262 28.73 -6.58 -34.56
CA ARG A 262 27.39 -6.15 -35.09
C ARG A 262 26.41 -6.14 -33.95
#